data_96ee4118d7ad7005499780028c3e96ec
#
_entry.id   96ee4118d7ad7005499780028c3e96ec
#
_cell.length_a   1.000
_cell.length_b   1.000
_cell.length_c   1.000
_cell.angle_alpha   90.00
_cell.angle_beta   90.00
_cell.angle_gamma   90.00
#
_symmetry.space_group_name_H-M   'P 1'
#
loop_
_entity.id
_entity.type
_entity.pdbx_description
1 polymer ?
#
loop_
_entity_poly.entity_id
_entity_poly.type
_entity_poly.pdbx_seq_one_letter_code
_entity_poly.pdbx_strand_id
1 'polypeptide(L)'
;QLDAYVDIGPAIIAAHPETEAAFRRVGRGAVLNNSPYDLAAVHLMCGEAGIPISDASGVSLGDKRLLGSDHEYQMACVVAGNQELHAAILEMVQRGISSYSQRKPGI
;
A
#
# COMPACT_ATOMS: atom_id res chain seq x y z
N GLN A 1 -17.79 11.19 3.63
CA GLN A 1 -17.77 9.75 3.35
C GLN A 1 -16.73 9.43 2.29
N LEU A 2 -15.90 8.43 2.55
CA LEU A 2 -14.87 7.98 1.61
C LEU A 2 -15.32 6.70 0.93
N ASP A 3 -15.09 6.63 -0.39
CA ASP A 3 -15.37 5.40 -1.16
C ASP A 3 -14.21 4.41 -1.06
N ALA A 4 -12.99 4.93 -0.91
CA ALA A 4 -11.79 4.09 -0.83
C ALA A 4 -10.66 4.83 -0.12
N TYR A 5 -9.71 4.06 0.39
CA TYR A 5 -8.43 4.55 0.89
C TYR A 5 -7.32 3.73 0.26
N VAL A 6 -6.33 4.40 -0.30
CA VAL A 6 -5.24 3.75 -1.01
C VAL A 6 -3.91 4.33 -0.56
N ASP A 7 -3.04 3.48 -0.03
CA ASP A 7 -1.66 3.83 0.27
C ASP A 7 -0.77 2.72 -0.27
N ILE A 8 -0.08 2.98 -1.37
CA ILE A 8 0.72 1.98 -2.08
C ILE A 8 2.21 2.30 -2.08
N GLY A 9 2.66 3.26 -1.28
CA GLY A 9 4.07 3.63 -1.19
C GLY A 9 5.00 2.44 -1.01
N PRO A 10 4.76 1.56 -0.02
CA PRO A 10 5.63 0.39 0.18
C PRO A 10 5.68 -0.53 -1.03
N ALA A 11 4.56 -0.71 -1.75
CA ALA A 11 4.53 -1.55 -2.94
C ALA A 11 5.34 -0.93 -4.08
N ILE A 12 5.29 0.39 -4.22
CA ILE A 12 6.09 1.09 -5.23
C ILE A 12 7.58 0.93 -4.94
N ILE A 13 7.99 1.10 -3.69
CA ILE A 13 9.40 0.95 -3.31
C ILE A 13 9.85 -0.49 -3.52
N ALA A 14 9.01 -1.47 -3.20
CA ALA A 14 9.35 -2.88 -3.40
C ALA A 14 9.55 -3.21 -4.88
N ALA A 15 8.69 -2.69 -5.76
CA ALA A 15 8.78 -2.93 -7.20
C ALA A 15 9.89 -2.09 -7.86
N HIS A 16 10.12 -0.89 -7.34
CA HIS A 16 11.07 0.08 -7.91
C HIS A 16 11.89 0.70 -6.78
N PRO A 17 12.93 -0.01 -6.28
CA PRO A 17 13.69 0.45 -5.11
C PRO A 17 14.32 1.83 -5.24
N GLU A 18 14.58 2.28 -6.46
CA GLU A 18 15.14 3.61 -6.72
C GLU A 18 14.19 4.73 -6.31
N THR A 19 12.91 4.46 -6.17
CA THR A 19 11.93 5.46 -5.75
C THR A 19 12.05 5.82 -4.27
N GLU A 20 12.73 4.99 -3.47
CA GLU A 20 12.91 5.26 -2.05
C GLU A 20 13.53 6.63 -1.80
N ALA A 21 14.48 7.04 -2.64
CA ALA A 21 15.14 8.35 -2.49
C ALA A 21 14.13 9.50 -2.59
N ALA A 22 13.17 9.40 -3.50
CA ALA A 22 12.12 10.39 -3.66
C ALA A 22 11.20 10.44 -2.44
N PHE A 23 10.83 9.27 -1.90
CA PHE A 23 10.01 9.19 -0.68
C PHE A 23 10.74 9.83 0.51
N ARG A 24 12.05 9.56 0.65
CA ARG A 24 12.84 10.14 1.73
C ARG A 24 12.97 11.65 1.60
N ARG A 25 13.11 12.15 0.38
CA ARG A 25 13.21 13.58 0.15
C ARG A 25 11.94 14.30 0.59
N VAL A 26 10.78 13.77 0.21
CA VAL A 26 9.48 14.34 0.61
C VAL A 26 9.26 14.21 2.11
N GLY A 27 9.71 13.12 2.70
CA GLY A 27 9.56 12.83 4.12
C GLY A 27 10.68 13.39 4.99
N ARG A 28 11.50 14.27 4.45
CA ARG A 28 12.60 14.93 5.18
C ARG A 28 13.56 13.92 5.81
N GLY A 29 13.96 12.93 5.02
CA GLY A 29 14.89 11.89 5.41
C GLY A 29 14.26 10.57 5.84
N ALA A 30 12.94 10.53 5.99
CA ALA A 30 12.23 9.32 6.38
C ALA A 30 11.21 8.91 5.33
N VAL A 31 10.99 7.59 5.22
CA VAL A 31 9.89 7.08 4.40
C VAL A 31 8.65 7.04 5.30
N LEU A 32 7.64 7.84 4.96
CA LEU A 32 6.45 8.01 5.77
C LEU A 32 5.27 7.25 5.16
N ASN A 33 5.20 5.97 5.44
CA ASN A 33 4.10 5.08 5.01
C ASN A 33 3.48 4.42 6.24
N ASN A 34 2.37 3.71 6.04
CA ASN A 34 1.73 2.99 7.12
C ASN A 34 2.59 1.82 7.60
N SER A 35 2.74 1.69 8.91
CA SER A 35 3.34 0.51 9.52
C SER A 35 2.23 -0.51 9.84
N PRO A 36 2.59 -1.77 10.12
CA PRO A 36 1.61 -2.75 10.57
C PRO A 36 0.85 -2.28 11.81
N TYR A 37 1.55 -1.56 12.67
CA TYR A 37 0.98 -1.02 13.89
C TYR A 37 -0.19 -0.06 13.59
N ASP A 38 -0.03 0.78 12.56
CA ASP A 38 -1.07 1.73 12.16
C ASP A 38 -2.30 1.03 11.60
N LEU A 39 -2.14 -0.12 10.97
CA LEU A 39 -3.19 -0.78 10.21
C LEU A 39 -3.89 -1.92 10.98
N ALA A 40 -3.34 -2.36 12.11
CA ALA A 40 -3.88 -3.50 12.83
C ALA A 40 -5.35 -3.31 13.23
N ALA A 41 -5.67 -2.18 13.84
CA ALA A 41 -7.04 -1.89 14.27
C ALA A 41 -7.98 -1.70 13.09
N VAL A 42 -7.51 -1.02 12.04
CA VAL A 42 -8.29 -0.78 10.82
C VAL A 42 -8.62 -2.12 10.13
N HIS A 43 -7.66 -3.03 10.08
CA HIS A 43 -7.86 -4.36 9.50
C HIS A 43 -8.96 -5.12 10.25
N LEU A 44 -8.91 -5.08 11.57
CA LEU A 44 -9.92 -5.75 12.40
C LEU A 44 -11.30 -5.15 12.18
N MET A 45 -11.40 -3.84 12.19
CA MET A 45 -12.67 -3.13 12.00
C MET A 45 -13.28 -3.41 10.62
N CYS A 46 -12.45 -3.39 9.59
CA CYS A 46 -12.91 -3.68 8.23
C CYS A 46 -13.40 -5.13 8.12
N GLY A 47 -12.70 -6.08 8.74
CA GLY A 47 -13.13 -7.47 8.78
C GLY A 47 -14.48 -7.65 9.42
N GLU A 48 -14.71 -7.00 10.55
CA GLU A 48 -15.98 -7.05 11.28
C GLU A 48 -17.13 -6.42 10.46
N ALA A 49 -16.84 -5.35 9.73
CA ALA A 49 -17.85 -4.64 8.95
C ALA A 49 -18.04 -5.22 7.54
N GLY A 50 -17.26 -6.22 7.15
CA GLY A 50 -17.33 -6.80 5.81
C GLY A 50 -16.77 -5.88 4.73
N ILE A 51 -15.90 -4.95 5.10
CA ILE A 51 -15.28 -4.01 4.17
C ILE A 51 -13.99 -4.62 3.65
N PRO A 52 -13.80 -4.73 2.32
CA PRO A 52 -12.56 -5.30 1.77
C PRO A 52 -11.34 -4.43 2.07
N ILE A 53 -10.31 -5.07 2.59
CA ILE A 53 -9.02 -4.46 2.90
C ILE A 53 -7.90 -5.46 2.57
N SER A 54 -6.86 -4.99 1.89
CA SER A 54 -5.75 -5.85 1.50
C SER A 54 -4.48 -5.02 1.31
N ASP A 55 -3.36 -5.69 1.01
CA ASP A 55 -2.20 -4.99 0.48
C ASP A 55 -2.43 -4.67 -1.01
N ALA A 56 -1.41 -4.12 -1.66
CA ALA A 56 -1.53 -3.69 -3.06
C ALA A 56 -1.69 -4.86 -4.05
N SER A 57 -1.43 -6.08 -3.61
CA SER A 57 -1.59 -7.28 -4.44
C SER A 57 -2.86 -8.06 -4.11
N GLY A 58 -3.67 -7.57 -3.21
CA GLY A 58 -4.90 -8.24 -2.79
C GLY A 58 -4.73 -9.25 -1.68
N VAL A 59 -3.53 -9.35 -1.09
CA VAL A 59 -3.25 -10.30 -0.02
C VAL A 59 -3.73 -9.72 1.32
N SER A 60 -4.30 -10.58 2.16
CA SER A 60 -4.79 -10.17 3.47
C SER A 60 -3.68 -9.57 4.33
N LEU A 61 -4.01 -8.51 5.07
CA LEU A 61 -3.09 -7.92 6.02
C LEU A 61 -2.95 -8.74 7.31
N GLY A 62 -3.79 -9.75 7.49
CA GLY A 62 -3.79 -10.57 8.71
C GLY A 62 -2.50 -11.35 8.93
N ASP A 63 -1.76 -11.64 7.87
CA ASP A 63 -0.51 -12.41 7.96
C ASP A 63 0.73 -11.52 8.05
N LYS A 64 0.54 -10.21 8.21
CA LYS A 64 1.66 -9.28 8.24
C LYS A 64 2.24 -9.16 9.65
N ARG A 65 3.54 -8.86 9.68
CA ARG A 65 4.26 -8.67 10.94
C ARG A 65 3.79 -7.38 11.62
N LEU A 66 3.49 -7.47 12.91
CA LEU A 66 2.96 -6.33 13.68
C LEU A 66 4.04 -5.44 14.28
N LEU A 67 5.28 -5.91 14.40
CA LEU A 67 6.35 -5.17 15.05
C LEU A 67 7.36 -4.67 14.03
N GLY A 68 7.88 -3.47 14.27
CA GLY A 68 8.88 -2.84 13.43
C GLY A 68 8.47 -1.42 13.11
N SER A 69 9.46 -0.54 12.98
CA SER A 69 9.23 0.88 12.72
C SER A 69 9.95 1.40 11.49
N ASP A 70 10.86 0.62 10.92
CA ASP A 70 11.58 1.00 9.71
C ASP A 70 10.72 0.82 8.47
N HIS A 71 11.09 1.47 7.39
CA HIS A 71 10.32 1.41 6.15
C HIS A 71 10.14 -0.03 5.61
N GLU A 72 11.05 -0.93 5.94
CA GLU A 72 10.96 -2.33 5.51
C GLU A 72 9.78 -3.08 6.16
N TYR A 73 9.25 -2.55 7.26
CA TYR A 73 8.08 -3.10 7.93
C TYR A 73 6.80 -2.39 7.53
N GLN A 74 6.92 -1.32 6.76
CA GLN A 74 5.74 -0.60 6.28
C GLN A 74 5.02 -1.44 5.23
N MET A 75 3.73 -1.22 5.10
CA MET A 75 2.93 -2.03 4.19
C MET A 75 1.90 -1.19 3.45
N ALA A 76 1.66 -1.56 2.20
CA ALA A 76 0.61 -0.96 1.41
C ALA A 76 -0.76 -1.38 1.94
N CYS A 77 -1.74 -0.52 1.75
CA CYS A 77 -3.10 -0.76 2.19
C CYS A 77 -4.08 -0.26 1.14
N VAL A 78 -5.02 -1.12 0.76
CA VAL A 78 -6.11 -0.76 -0.16
C VAL A 78 -7.41 -1.16 0.51
N VAL A 79 -8.26 -0.17 0.77
CA VAL A 79 -9.58 -0.33 1.38
C VAL A 79 -10.61 0.24 0.44
N ALA A 80 -11.70 -0.44 0.21
CA ALA A 80 -12.79 0.07 -0.63
C ALA A 80 -14.15 -0.29 -0.03
N GLY A 81 -15.17 0.48 -0.40
CA GLY A 81 -16.51 0.31 0.14
C GLY A 81 -17.22 -0.98 -0.28
N ASN A 82 -16.75 -1.62 -1.36
CA ASN A 82 -17.28 -2.90 -1.82
C ASN A 82 -16.23 -3.68 -2.60
N GLN A 83 -16.51 -4.96 -2.85
CA GLN A 83 -15.55 -5.85 -3.51
C GLN A 83 -15.25 -5.44 -4.96
N GLU A 84 -16.25 -4.96 -5.66
CA GLU A 84 -16.09 -4.56 -7.06
C GLU A 84 -15.13 -3.37 -7.18
N LEU A 85 -15.30 -2.36 -6.35
CA LEU A 85 -14.41 -1.21 -6.33
C LEU A 85 -13.00 -1.61 -5.88
N HIS A 86 -12.90 -2.48 -4.88
CA HIS A 86 -11.62 -2.98 -4.39
C HIS A 86 -10.83 -3.68 -5.52
N ALA A 87 -11.49 -4.58 -6.25
CA ALA A 87 -10.86 -5.28 -7.36
C ALA A 87 -10.41 -4.32 -8.47
N ALA A 88 -11.23 -3.33 -8.78
CA ALA A 88 -10.89 -2.33 -9.81
C ALA A 88 -9.67 -1.50 -9.40
N ILE A 89 -9.58 -1.12 -8.14
CA ILE A 89 -8.43 -0.36 -7.62
C ILE A 89 -7.17 -1.22 -7.68
N LEU A 90 -7.24 -2.48 -7.26
CA LEU A 90 -6.08 -3.39 -7.31
C LEU A 90 -5.55 -3.54 -8.74
N GLU A 91 -6.44 -3.72 -9.70
CA GLU A 91 -6.05 -3.82 -11.10
C GLU A 91 -5.36 -2.55 -11.58
N MET A 92 -5.92 -1.40 -11.25
CA MET A 92 -5.36 -0.10 -11.62
C MET A 92 -3.99 0.12 -11.01
N VAL A 93 -3.81 -0.25 -9.73
CA VAL A 93 -2.54 -0.13 -9.01
C VAL A 93 -1.47 -1.01 -9.67
N GLN A 94 -1.79 -2.28 -9.94
CA GLN A 94 -0.84 -3.19 -10.54
C GLN A 94 -0.45 -2.75 -11.96
N ARG A 95 -1.42 -2.26 -12.71
CA ARG A 95 -1.18 -1.73 -14.05
C ARG A 95 -0.28 -0.50 -13.99
N GLY A 96 -0.51 0.39 -13.03
CA GLY A 96 0.30 1.59 -12.83
C GLY A 96 1.73 1.28 -12.47
N ILE A 97 1.95 0.33 -11.58
CA ILE A 97 3.30 -0.08 -11.17
C ILE A 97 4.05 -0.69 -12.37
N SER A 98 3.40 -1.56 -13.13
CA SER A 98 4.00 -2.15 -14.34
C SER A 98 4.30 -1.10 -15.40
N SER A 99 3.37 -0.17 -15.59
CA SER A 99 3.52 0.91 -16.57
C SER A 99 4.69 1.82 -16.23
N TYR A 100 4.94 2.06 -14.95
CA TYR A 100 6.09 2.84 -14.52
C TYR A 100 7.41 2.18 -14.94
N SER A 101 7.50 0.86 -14.82
CA SER A 101 8.68 0.13 -15.28
C SER A 101 9.00 0.39 -16.75
N GLN A 102 7.95 0.47 -17.58
CA GLN A 102 8.10 0.66 -19.02
C GLN A 102 8.41 2.11 -19.40
N ARG A 103 7.98 3.07 -18.59
CA ARG A 103 8.14 4.50 -18.85
C ARG A 103 9.33 5.14 -18.15
N LYS A 104 9.95 4.37 -17.26
CA LYS A 104 11.10 4.85 -16.51
C LYS A 104 12.18 5.33 -17.48
N PRO A 105 12.75 6.53 -17.24
CA PRO A 105 13.83 7.01 -18.10
C PRO A 105 14.94 5.98 -18.20
N GLY A 106 15.44 5.76 -19.41
CA GLY A 106 16.53 4.85 -19.66
C GLY A 106 17.80 5.43 -19.11
N ILE A 107 18.04 5.19 -17.88
CA ILE A 107 19.16 5.78 -17.18
C ILE A 107 20.31 4.82 -17.15
#